data_19a21c3d6fe423e8204bfe90402783b3
#
_entry.id   19a21c3d6fe423e8204bfe90402783b3
#
_cell.length_a   1.000
_cell.length_b   1.000
_cell.length_c   1.000
_cell.angle_alpha   90.00
_cell.angle_beta   90.00
_cell.angle_gamma   90.00
#
_symmetry.space_group_name_H-M   'P 1'
#
loop_
_entity.id
_entity.type
_entity.pdbx_description
1 polymer ?
#
loop_
_entity_poly.entity_id
_entity_poly.type
_entity_poly.pdbx_seq_one_letter_code
_entity_poly.pdbx_strand_id
1 'polypeptide(L)'
;MRIRNSSFPQVVLIAAAVLVACAAPGAGAPSPMAGEIAPSAPAAAPAPAHVVRVYYFHGNARCVSCRKIEALAGESVRAAFADEMKQGKVEWLVVNVEAPSNKHFIQDYKLYTKSLVVVDLVEGTQVRWKNLERIWELLREDEAFRQYVQGEVRSYLEKRS
;
A
#
# COMPACT_ATOMS: atom_id res chain seq x y z
N MET A 1 -12.97 49.28 15.06
CA MET A 1 -12.17 50.25 14.25
C MET A 1 -11.82 49.58 12.93
N ARG A 2 -12.44 50.09 11.87
CA ARG A 2 -12.20 50.04 10.43
C ARG A 2 -11.68 48.75 9.78
N ILE A 3 -12.61 48.17 9.06
CA ILE A 3 -12.56 47.32 7.90
C ILE A 3 -11.80 48.02 6.75
N ARG A 4 -10.92 47.29 6.04
CA ARG A 4 -10.53 47.72 4.69
C ARG A 4 -10.63 46.54 3.74
N ASN A 5 -11.66 46.62 2.93
CA ASN A 5 -11.86 45.99 1.65
C ASN A 5 -10.76 46.37 0.69
N SER A 6 -10.30 45.47 -0.12
CA SER A 6 -9.54 45.80 -1.32
C SER A 6 -10.04 44.95 -2.48
N SER A 7 -10.66 45.64 -3.39
CA SER A 7 -11.32 45.22 -4.61
C SER A 7 -10.35 44.70 -5.67
N PHE A 8 -10.79 43.73 -6.41
CA PHE A 8 -10.23 43.29 -7.68
C PHE A 8 -10.66 44.22 -8.82
N PRO A 9 -9.85 44.42 -9.84
CA PRO A 9 -10.36 44.87 -11.14
C PRO A 9 -10.41 43.72 -12.13
N GLN A 10 -11.58 43.57 -12.71
CA GLN A 10 -11.83 42.89 -13.96
C GLN A 10 -11.19 43.64 -15.11
N VAL A 11 -10.58 42.95 -16.05
CA VAL A 11 -10.21 43.45 -17.35
C VAL A 11 -10.79 42.55 -18.44
N VAL A 12 -11.85 42.98 -18.96
CA VAL A 12 -12.47 43.22 -20.28
C VAL A 12 -11.78 42.56 -21.48
N LEU A 13 -12.64 41.84 -22.21
CA LEU A 13 -12.59 41.28 -23.56
C LEU A 13 -11.95 42.23 -24.62
N ILE A 14 -11.26 41.59 -25.57
CA ILE A 14 -11.26 42.06 -26.96
C ILE A 14 -11.41 40.84 -27.89
N ALA A 15 -12.49 40.84 -28.64
CA ALA A 15 -12.75 39.98 -29.78
C ALA A 15 -12.09 40.54 -31.03
N ALA A 16 -11.47 39.72 -31.83
CA ALA A 16 -11.14 40.05 -33.22
C ALA A 16 -11.42 38.85 -34.11
N ALA A 17 -12.49 38.92 -34.87
CA ALA A 17 -12.85 38.05 -35.95
C ALA A 17 -12.04 38.41 -37.20
N VAL A 18 -11.42 37.42 -37.84
CA VAL A 18 -10.98 37.53 -39.22
C VAL A 18 -11.48 36.32 -39.99
N LEU A 19 -12.46 36.58 -40.85
CA LEU A 19 -12.94 35.71 -41.91
C LEU A 19 -12.00 35.83 -43.12
N VAL A 20 -11.45 34.70 -43.58
CA VAL A 20 -10.98 34.58 -44.96
C VAL A 20 -11.49 33.23 -45.48
N ALA A 21 -12.42 33.33 -46.44
CA ALA A 21 -12.88 32.24 -47.29
C ALA A 21 -11.95 32.10 -48.49
N CYS A 22 -11.55 30.88 -48.82
CA CYS A 22 -11.17 30.52 -50.18
C CYS A 22 -11.46 29.04 -50.45
N ALA A 23 -12.06 28.78 -51.58
CA ALA A 23 -12.71 27.54 -52.04
C ALA A 23 -11.74 26.47 -52.54
N ALA A 24 -12.11 25.23 -52.36
CA ALA A 24 -12.13 23.91 -53.01
C ALA A 24 -11.36 23.68 -54.36
N PRO A 25 -11.28 22.41 -54.90
CA PRO A 25 -11.43 21.08 -54.36
C PRO A 25 -10.22 20.15 -54.68
N GLY A 26 -10.03 19.12 -53.96
CA GLY A 26 -9.07 18.05 -54.26
C GLY A 26 -9.54 16.73 -53.68
N ALA A 27 -10.05 15.83 -54.55
CA ALA A 27 -10.40 14.48 -54.20
C ALA A 27 -9.11 13.68 -53.83
N GLY A 28 -8.99 13.31 -52.59
CA GLY A 28 -7.96 12.40 -52.11
C GLY A 28 -8.62 11.20 -51.42
N ALA A 29 -8.33 10.00 -51.92
CA ALA A 29 -8.84 8.73 -51.45
C ALA A 29 -8.58 8.48 -49.96
N PRO A 30 -9.46 7.76 -49.27
CA PRO A 30 -9.23 7.40 -47.86
C PRO A 30 -8.11 6.38 -47.75
N SER A 31 -7.02 6.72 -47.09
CA SER A 31 -6.02 5.76 -46.62
C SER A 31 -6.61 4.88 -45.55
N PRO A 32 -6.34 3.58 -45.54
CA PRO A 32 -6.79 2.71 -44.45
C PRO A 32 -6.07 3.12 -43.16
N MET A 33 -6.89 3.46 -42.19
CA MET A 33 -6.47 3.69 -40.81
C MET A 33 -5.79 2.42 -40.30
N ALA A 34 -4.48 2.44 -40.21
CA ALA A 34 -3.75 1.46 -39.40
C ALA A 34 -4.22 1.63 -37.96
N GLY A 35 -4.98 0.66 -37.49
CA GLY A 35 -5.40 0.59 -36.10
C GLY A 35 -4.15 0.48 -35.24
N GLU A 36 -3.85 1.57 -34.56
CA GLU A 36 -2.85 1.60 -33.50
C GLU A 36 -3.36 0.72 -32.37
N ILE A 37 -2.86 -0.53 -32.33
CA ILE A 37 -3.07 -1.41 -31.20
C ILE A 37 -2.28 -0.82 -30.05
N ALA A 38 -2.94 -0.05 -29.21
CA ALA A 38 -2.39 0.36 -27.93
C ALA A 38 -1.93 -0.91 -27.20
N PRO A 39 -0.70 -0.98 -26.66
CA PRO A 39 -0.27 -2.11 -25.88
C PRO A 39 -1.21 -2.26 -24.69
N SER A 40 -2.02 -3.31 -24.71
CA SER A 40 -2.83 -3.71 -23.58
C SER A 40 -1.88 -3.91 -22.40
N ALA A 41 -2.03 -3.10 -21.35
CA ALA A 41 -1.29 -3.31 -20.11
C ALA A 41 -1.54 -4.76 -19.69
N PRO A 42 -0.49 -5.48 -19.23
CA PRO A 42 -0.66 -6.86 -18.77
C PRO A 42 -1.73 -6.87 -17.68
N ALA A 43 -2.78 -7.64 -17.89
CA ALA A 43 -3.82 -7.83 -16.89
C ALA A 43 -3.16 -8.29 -15.60
N ALA A 44 -3.29 -7.53 -14.54
CA ALA A 44 -2.79 -7.92 -13.23
C ALA A 44 -3.39 -9.29 -12.90
N ALA A 45 -2.54 -10.25 -12.53
CA ALA A 45 -3.00 -11.56 -12.11
C ALA A 45 -4.05 -11.37 -10.99
N PRO A 46 -5.12 -12.16 -10.97
CA PRO A 46 -6.13 -12.05 -9.93
C PRO A 46 -5.47 -12.19 -8.56
N ALA A 47 -5.80 -11.28 -7.64
CA ALA A 47 -5.27 -11.32 -6.28
C ALA A 47 -5.60 -12.69 -5.65
N PRO A 48 -4.68 -13.30 -4.89
CA PRO A 48 -4.93 -14.59 -4.26
C PRO A 48 -6.12 -14.48 -3.30
N ALA A 49 -6.97 -15.50 -3.30
CA ALA A 49 -8.16 -15.54 -2.46
C ALA A 49 -7.83 -15.60 -0.95
N HIS A 50 -6.61 -16.01 -0.60
CA HIS A 50 -6.12 -16.07 0.77
C HIS A 50 -4.77 -15.37 0.88
N VAL A 51 -4.67 -14.37 1.76
CA VAL A 51 -3.46 -13.57 2.00
C VAL A 51 -3.19 -13.49 3.51
N VAL A 52 -1.96 -13.78 3.90
CA VAL A 52 -1.46 -13.53 5.25
C VAL A 52 -0.65 -12.24 5.24
N ARG A 53 -1.12 -11.25 5.96
CA ARG A 53 -0.48 -9.95 6.06
C ARG A 53 0.22 -9.80 7.39
N VAL A 54 1.50 -9.46 7.36
CA VAL A 54 2.32 -9.25 8.54
C VAL A 54 2.63 -7.78 8.68
N TYR A 55 2.06 -7.15 9.68
CA TYR A 55 2.29 -5.74 9.99
C TYR A 55 3.30 -5.57 11.10
N TYR A 56 4.28 -4.70 10.89
CA TYR A 56 5.05 -4.12 11.97
C TYR A 56 4.58 -2.70 12.23
N PHE A 57 3.96 -2.46 13.37
CA PHE A 57 3.45 -1.17 13.79
C PHE A 57 4.47 -0.43 14.65
N HIS A 58 4.74 0.84 14.32
CA HIS A 58 5.64 1.72 15.06
C HIS A 58 5.10 3.15 15.12
N GLY A 59 5.66 3.99 15.99
CA GLY A 59 5.44 5.43 16.02
C GLY A 59 6.65 6.20 15.45
N ASN A 60 6.62 7.53 15.56
CA ASN A 60 7.71 8.40 15.11
C ASN A 60 9.00 8.14 15.86
N ALA A 61 8.92 7.85 17.16
CA ALA A 61 10.08 7.51 17.97
C ALA A 61 10.55 6.07 17.68
N ARG A 62 11.77 5.94 17.15
CA ARG A 62 12.39 4.68 16.74
C ARG A 62 13.58 4.35 17.66
N CYS A 63 13.36 3.53 18.69
CA CYS A 63 14.40 3.04 19.59
C CYS A 63 15.27 1.94 18.94
N VAL A 64 16.40 1.61 19.54
CA VAL A 64 17.29 0.53 19.04
C VAL A 64 16.54 -0.80 18.98
N SER A 65 15.81 -1.18 20.04
CA SER A 65 15.00 -2.39 20.09
C SER A 65 13.90 -2.38 19.02
N CYS A 66 13.27 -1.21 18.77
CA CYS A 66 12.25 -1.07 17.74
C CYS A 66 12.79 -1.42 16.35
N ARG A 67 13.97 -0.91 16.02
CA ARG A 67 14.64 -1.19 14.73
C ARG A 67 15.09 -2.64 14.65
N LYS A 68 15.56 -3.22 15.75
CA LYS A 68 15.95 -4.64 15.80
C LYS A 68 14.75 -5.55 15.53
N ILE A 69 13.61 -5.31 16.17
CA ILE A 69 12.37 -6.07 15.93
C ILE A 69 11.97 -5.98 14.45
N GLU A 70 11.94 -4.79 13.87
CA GLU A 70 11.59 -4.60 12.46
C GLU A 70 12.53 -5.38 11.53
N ALA A 71 13.85 -5.26 11.75
CA ALA A 71 14.85 -5.96 10.94
C ALA A 71 14.68 -7.48 11.05
N LEU A 72 14.67 -8.03 12.26
CA LEU A 72 14.55 -9.47 12.50
C LEU A 72 13.24 -10.04 11.96
N ALA A 73 12.10 -9.35 12.19
CA ALA A 73 10.81 -9.80 11.71
C ALA A 73 10.74 -9.75 10.17
N GLY A 74 11.17 -8.65 9.57
CA GLY A 74 11.18 -8.52 8.11
C GLY A 74 12.12 -9.51 7.42
N GLU A 75 13.30 -9.77 7.99
CA GLU A 75 14.21 -10.80 7.50
C GLU A 75 13.60 -12.21 7.65
N SER A 76 12.96 -12.50 8.79
CA SER A 76 12.32 -13.80 9.06
C SER A 76 11.24 -14.11 8.03
N VAL A 77 10.38 -13.12 7.73
CA VAL A 77 9.30 -13.28 6.75
C VAL A 77 9.88 -13.43 5.33
N ARG A 78 10.80 -12.57 4.93
CA ARG A 78 11.38 -12.62 3.58
C ARG A 78 12.19 -13.89 3.32
N ALA A 79 12.90 -14.40 4.33
CA ALA A 79 13.71 -15.60 4.17
C ALA A 79 12.85 -16.88 4.08
N ALA A 80 11.77 -16.97 4.86
CA ALA A 80 10.97 -18.19 4.95
C ALA A 80 9.81 -18.26 3.95
N PHE A 81 9.34 -17.10 3.43
CA PHE A 81 8.13 -17.01 2.60
C PHE A 81 8.36 -16.23 1.30
N ALA A 82 9.58 -16.31 0.74
CA ALA A 82 9.93 -15.58 -0.48
C ALA A 82 9.01 -15.92 -1.66
N ASP A 83 8.61 -17.16 -1.81
CA ASP A 83 7.78 -17.61 -2.91
C ASP A 83 6.31 -17.24 -2.68
N GLU A 84 5.81 -17.34 -1.45
CA GLU A 84 4.48 -16.87 -1.07
C GLU A 84 4.35 -15.36 -1.24
N MET A 85 5.41 -14.60 -0.94
CA MET A 85 5.45 -13.15 -1.18
C MET A 85 5.40 -12.82 -2.68
N LYS A 86 6.13 -13.54 -3.53
CA LYS A 86 6.05 -13.38 -5.00
C LYS A 86 4.65 -13.70 -5.54
N GLN A 87 3.97 -14.65 -4.92
CA GLN A 87 2.60 -15.05 -5.27
C GLN A 87 1.54 -14.13 -4.66
N GLY A 88 1.92 -13.12 -3.86
CA GLY A 88 1.01 -12.24 -3.15
C GLY A 88 0.25 -12.91 -1.99
N LYS A 89 0.64 -14.12 -1.58
CA LYS A 89 0.02 -14.85 -0.45
C LYS A 89 0.52 -14.40 0.91
N VAL A 90 1.71 -13.82 0.97
CA VAL A 90 2.28 -13.20 2.17
C VAL A 90 2.69 -11.78 1.85
N GLU A 91 2.29 -10.84 2.71
CA GLU A 91 2.67 -9.43 2.60
C GLU A 91 3.37 -8.99 3.89
N TRP A 92 4.48 -8.24 3.73
CA TRP A 92 5.19 -7.59 4.83
C TRP A 92 5.01 -6.09 4.74
N LEU A 93 4.46 -5.48 5.79
CA LEU A 93 4.14 -4.05 5.85
C LEU A 93 4.68 -3.41 7.12
N VAL A 94 5.36 -2.27 6.97
CA VAL A 94 5.83 -1.43 8.08
C VAL A 94 4.96 -0.19 8.13
N VAL A 95 4.28 0.02 9.25
CA VAL A 95 3.24 1.06 9.38
C VAL A 95 3.54 1.98 10.54
N ASN A 96 3.62 3.28 10.26
CA ASN A 96 3.66 4.30 11.29
C ASN A 96 2.23 4.66 11.73
N VAL A 97 1.85 4.25 12.94
CA VAL A 97 0.50 4.48 13.49
C VAL A 97 0.23 5.94 13.91
N GLU A 98 1.27 6.77 13.99
CA GLU A 98 1.11 8.20 14.30
C GLU A 98 0.80 9.04 13.06
N ALA A 99 0.98 8.49 11.86
CA ALA A 99 0.51 9.12 10.64
C ALA A 99 -1.03 9.22 10.65
N PRO A 100 -1.61 10.38 10.23
CA PRO A 100 -3.05 10.60 10.33
C PRO A 100 -3.93 9.52 9.72
N SER A 101 -3.54 8.98 8.56
CA SER A 101 -4.25 7.90 7.85
C SER A 101 -4.21 6.56 8.56
N ASN A 102 -3.26 6.34 9.48
CA ASN A 102 -2.98 5.04 10.09
C ASN A 102 -3.42 4.94 11.56
N LYS A 103 -3.97 6.02 12.12
CA LYS A 103 -4.36 6.06 13.54
C LYS A 103 -5.42 5.03 13.91
N HIS A 104 -6.27 4.65 12.97
CA HIS A 104 -7.31 3.64 13.17
C HIS A 104 -6.74 2.29 13.59
N PHE A 105 -5.55 1.91 13.11
CA PHE A 105 -4.90 0.65 13.47
C PHE A 105 -4.67 0.48 14.98
N ILE A 106 -4.53 1.60 15.72
CA ILE A 106 -4.36 1.55 17.18
C ILE A 106 -5.59 0.90 17.84
N GLN A 107 -6.78 1.24 17.38
CA GLN A 107 -8.03 0.67 17.91
C GLN A 107 -8.31 -0.71 17.31
N ASP A 108 -8.11 -0.87 16.01
CA ASP A 108 -8.39 -2.12 15.27
C ASP A 108 -7.60 -3.31 15.84
N TYR A 109 -6.32 -3.09 16.18
CA TYR A 109 -5.43 -4.13 16.69
C TYR A 109 -5.06 -3.96 18.18
N LYS A 110 -5.73 -3.04 18.90
CA LYS A 110 -5.53 -2.78 20.34
C LYS A 110 -4.06 -2.51 20.67
N LEU A 111 -3.43 -1.64 19.88
CA LEU A 111 -2.00 -1.37 19.99
C LEU A 111 -1.71 -0.42 21.13
N TYR A 112 -0.84 -0.80 22.05
CA TYR A 112 -0.35 0.04 23.15
C TYR A 112 1.18 0.24 23.11
N THR A 113 1.87 -0.48 22.24
CA THR A 113 3.31 -0.37 21.99
C THR A 113 3.62 -0.75 20.53
N LYS A 114 4.90 -0.73 20.15
CA LYS A 114 5.35 -1.26 18.87
C LYS A 114 5.03 -2.75 18.81
N SER A 115 4.32 -3.17 17.78
CA SER A 115 3.70 -4.49 17.71
C SER A 115 3.94 -5.15 16.36
N LEU A 116 4.04 -6.47 16.38
CA LEU A 116 4.04 -7.31 15.19
C LEU A 116 2.70 -8.04 15.15
N VAL A 117 1.92 -7.83 14.10
CA VAL A 117 0.57 -8.39 13.97
C VAL A 117 0.48 -9.22 12.71
N VAL A 118 0.01 -10.46 12.84
CA VAL A 118 -0.33 -11.32 11.70
C VAL A 118 -1.83 -11.29 11.49
N VAL A 119 -2.23 -11.05 10.25
CA VAL A 119 -3.63 -10.90 9.82
C VAL A 119 -3.93 -11.90 8.73
N ASP A 120 -5.06 -12.55 8.83
CA ASP A 120 -5.60 -13.47 7.83
C ASP A 120 -6.68 -12.77 7.01
N LEU A 121 -6.51 -12.74 5.71
CA LEU A 121 -7.45 -12.15 4.76
C LEU A 121 -7.96 -13.23 3.81
N VAL A 122 -9.27 -13.39 3.75
CA VAL A 122 -9.95 -14.26 2.79
C VAL A 122 -10.81 -13.38 1.88
N GLU A 123 -10.56 -13.46 0.59
CA GLU A 123 -11.22 -12.61 -0.42
C GLU A 123 -11.18 -11.11 -0.07
N GLY A 124 -10.03 -10.67 0.47
CA GLY A 124 -9.80 -9.29 0.90
C GLY A 124 -10.44 -8.90 2.23
N THR A 125 -11.20 -9.80 2.87
CA THR A 125 -11.84 -9.56 4.17
C THR A 125 -11.00 -10.14 5.29
N GLN A 126 -10.76 -9.34 6.35
CA GLN A 126 -10.06 -9.81 7.54
C GLN A 126 -10.94 -10.79 8.32
N VAL A 127 -10.46 -12.02 8.50
CA VAL A 127 -11.19 -13.07 9.24
C VAL A 127 -10.62 -13.30 10.64
N ARG A 128 -9.33 -13.08 10.84
CA ARG A 128 -8.66 -13.16 12.15
C ARG A 128 -7.35 -12.41 12.16
N TRP A 129 -6.86 -12.13 13.36
CA TRP A 129 -5.55 -11.53 13.57
C TRP A 129 -4.95 -11.94 14.93
N LYS A 130 -3.65 -11.77 15.08
CA LYS A 130 -2.93 -12.01 16.34
C LYS A 130 -1.79 -11.02 16.50
N ASN A 131 -1.69 -10.40 17.68
CA ASN A 131 -0.49 -9.66 18.09
C ASN A 131 0.56 -10.64 18.61
N LEU A 132 1.75 -10.60 18.06
CA LEU A 132 2.86 -11.46 18.42
C LEU A 132 3.65 -10.86 19.59
N GLU A 133 3.08 -10.86 20.79
CA GLU A 133 3.65 -10.17 21.96
C GLU A 133 5.01 -10.71 22.40
N ARG A 134 5.27 -12.01 22.20
CA ARG A 134 6.53 -12.65 22.58
C ARG A 134 7.76 -12.15 21.85
N ILE A 135 7.62 -11.31 20.82
CA ILE A 135 8.73 -10.65 20.14
C ILE A 135 9.61 -9.81 21.11
N TRP A 136 9.00 -9.31 22.18
CA TRP A 136 9.73 -8.53 23.18
C TRP A 136 10.57 -9.41 24.11
N GLU A 137 10.08 -10.58 24.46
CA GLU A 137 10.76 -11.57 25.27
C GLU A 137 11.95 -12.17 24.52
N LEU A 138 11.74 -12.48 23.24
CA LEU A 138 12.72 -13.14 22.37
C LEU A 138 13.75 -12.21 21.74
N LEU A 139 13.71 -10.91 22.04
CA LEU A 139 14.58 -9.92 21.39
C LEU A 139 16.09 -10.15 21.58
N ARG A 140 16.50 -10.93 22.59
CA ARG A 140 17.89 -11.32 22.83
C ARG A 140 18.28 -12.65 22.19
N GLU A 141 17.33 -13.38 21.66
CA GLU A 141 17.48 -14.72 21.13
C GLU A 141 17.03 -14.73 19.65
N ASP A 142 17.90 -14.22 18.78
CA ASP A 142 17.57 -13.93 17.39
C ASP A 142 16.99 -15.15 16.65
N GLU A 143 17.51 -16.35 16.91
CA GLU A 143 17.01 -17.58 16.27
C GLU A 143 15.63 -17.98 16.81
N ALA A 144 15.42 -17.94 18.11
CA ALA A 144 14.10 -18.19 18.71
C ALA A 144 13.05 -17.16 18.26
N PHE A 145 13.46 -15.90 18.09
CA PHE A 145 12.62 -14.86 17.51
C PHE A 145 12.19 -15.21 16.08
N ARG A 146 13.15 -15.59 15.22
CA ARG A 146 12.87 -15.97 13.82
C ARG A 146 11.92 -17.16 13.75
N GLN A 147 12.21 -18.22 14.51
CA GLN A 147 11.39 -19.42 14.55
C GLN A 147 9.96 -19.11 15.02
N TYR A 148 9.81 -18.26 16.02
CA TYR A 148 8.50 -17.84 16.53
C TYR A 148 7.71 -17.10 15.44
N VAL A 149 8.30 -16.09 14.80
CA VAL A 149 7.63 -15.31 13.74
C VAL A 149 7.25 -16.21 12.56
N GLN A 150 8.18 -17.05 12.10
CA GLN A 150 7.94 -17.95 10.98
C GLN A 150 6.87 -19.01 11.30
N GLY A 151 6.87 -19.55 12.51
CA GLY A 151 5.87 -20.52 12.97
C GLY A 151 4.48 -19.91 12.99
N GLU A 152 4.33 -18.69 13.50
CA GLU A 152 3.04 -18.00 13.52
C GLU A 152 2.52 -17.68 12.11
N VAL A 153 3.35 -17.15 11.23
CA VAL A 153 2.96 -16.88 9.83
C VAL A 153 2.57 -18.17 9.11
N ARG A 154 3.33 -19.24 9.28
CA ARG A 154 3.04 -20.55 8.69
C ARG A 154 1.70 -21.10 9.17
N SER A 155 1.40 -20.97 10.46
CA SER A 155 0.14 -21.42 11.03
C SER A 155 -1.08 -20.69 10.45
N TYR A 156 -0.90 -19.46 9.97
CA TYR A 156 -1.93 -18.67 9.31
C TYR A 156 -2.09 -19.07 7.85
N LEU A 157 -1.00 -19.43 7.16
CA LEU A 157 -1.05 -19.92 5.78
C LEU A 157 -1.71 -21.30 5.67
N GLU A 158 -1.46 -22.19 6.65
CA GLU A 158 -1.94 -23.57 6.62
C GLU A 158 -3.42 -23.70 7.05
N LYS A 159 -3.85 -22.88 8.00
CA LYS A 159 -5.24 -22.89 8.49
C LYS A 159 -6.12 -22.04 7.57
N ARG A 160 -6.63 -22.65 6.51
CA ARG A 160 -7.74 -22.08 5.74
C ARG A 160 -8.98 -22.07 6.62
N SER A 161 -9.50 -20.90 6.91
CA SER A 161 -10.78 -20.73 7.65
C SER A 161 -11.93 -21.13 6.77
#